data_c67eba85fa49daa781aff438d829e438
#
_entry.id   c67eba85fa49daa781aff438d829e438
#
_cell.length_a   1.000
_cell.length_b   1.000
_cell.length_c   1.000
_cell.angle_alpha   90.00
_cell.angle_beta   90.00
_cell.angle_gamma   90.00
#
_symmetry.space_group_name_H-M   'P 1'
#
loop_
_entity.id
_entity.type
_entity.pdbx_description
1 polymer ?
#
loop_
_entity_poly.entity_id
_entity_poly.type
_entity_poly.pdbx_seq_one_letter_code
_entity_poly.pdbx_strand_id
1 'polypeptide(L)'
;MNKFLTGVIAGCAMTFAGHALAQETLTVWWVKGFYKSEDDALLAAIKKFEDKTKVKVELSQYPVQDMIPKTVSALDAGTPPDVAYADVYDFQVTGKWAFDGKLEDITDVLTPMKGVFLPNTVETTYLYNDKAKKRAYYAFPLKQQTMHIQYWIDMLGTAGFKESDIPTGWKEYWSFWCDKVQPAYRQKTGTRIFATGFPMGVDSSDSFYSFLTFMDAYNVKLVDDSGKLLVDDPKVKQGLVNAMNDYTAPYLKGCTPPSSTSWKDPDNNVAFHNKTTIMTHNATISIAAKWLDDANNESLSAEQRAIAKKNYDELIATAGFPNKPDGSKMVYRAAVKTGVIFEGAKNKKRAKEFVAFLLQEENLTPYVEGSLGRWYPVTKAAAERPFWKADRHRTAVYNQFHAGTVTFEFTKNYKFTIVNNENVWAKAMNRIVNEKVPTDKAVDEMIARIKAVAG
;
A
#
# COMPACT_ATOMS: atom_id res chain seq x y z
N MET A 1 -31.72 -54.33 75.60
CA MET A 1 -32.82 -54.64 74.64
C MET A 1 -33.20 -53.33 73.99
N ASN A 2 -33.32 -53.34 72.75
CA ASN A 2 -33.74 -52.39 71.73
C ASN A 2 -32.59 -51.82 70.84
N LYS A 3 -32.52 -52.47 69.70
CA LYS A 3 -31.76 -52.04 68.52
C LYS A 3 -32.51 -50.92 67.79
N PHE A 4 -31.84 -49.81 67.52
CA PHE A 4 -32.34 -48.80 66.52
C PHE A 4 -31.47 -48.95 65.25
N LEU A 5 -32.13 -49.33 64.17
CA LEU A 5 -31.59 -49.31 62.83
C LEU A 5 -31.68 -47.86 62.33
N THR A 6 -30.52 -47.31 61.94
CA THR A 6 -30.46 -46.01 61.23
C THR A 6 -30.16 -46.28 59.77
N GLY A 7 -31.15 -46.09 58.92
CA GLY A 7 -31.01 -46.16 57.42
C GLY A 7 -30.31 -44.94 56.89
N VAL A 8 -29.17 -45.18 56.18
CA VAL A 8 -28.50 -44.13 55.41
C VAL A 8 -29.12 -44.05 54.00
N ILE A 9 -29.75 -42.93 53.70
CA ILE A 9 -30.21 -42.61 52.36
C ILE A 9 -29.06 -41.92 51.62
N ALA A 10 -28.40 -42.66 50.70
CA ALA A 10 -27.39 -42.10 49.80
C ALA A 10 -28.10 -41.34 48.66
N GLY A 11 -28.17 -40.03 48.77
CA GLY A 11 -28.59 -39.13 47.68
C GLY A 11 -27.51 -39.01 46.62
N CYS A 12 -27.69 -39.60 45.44
CA CYS A 12 -26.86 -39.33 44.26
C CYS A 12 -27.14 -37.90 43.74
N ALA A 13 -26.31 -36.93 44.09
CA ALA A 13 -26.28 -35.66 43.45
C ALA A 13 -25.59 -35.81 42.07
N MET A 14 -26.37 -35.90 41.00
CA MET A 14 -25.85 -35.77 39.63
C MET A 14 -25.42 -34.29 39.43
N THR A 15 -24.14 -34.02 39.57
CA THR A 15 -23.55 -32.75 39.10
C THR A 15 -23.52 -32.75 37.58
N PHE A 16 -24.49 -32.06 36.97
CA PHE A 16 -24.36 -31.63 35.58
C PHE A 16 -23.19 -30.65 35.50
N ALA A 17 -21.99 -31.14 35.20
CA ALA A 17 -20.88 -30.32 34.75
C ALA A 17 -21.27 -29.79 33.36
N GLY A 18 -21.89 -28.63 33.33
CA GLY A 18 -22.05 -27.87 32.10
C GLY A 18 -20.66 -27.61 31.53
N HIS A 19 -20.28 -28.30 30.48
CA HIS A 19 -19.12 -27.94 29.68
C HIS A 19 -19.40 -26.55 29.14
N ALA A 20 -18.88 -25.51 29.78
CA ALA A 20 -18.73 -24.23 29.16
C ALA A 20 -17.84 -24.48 27.93
N LEU A 21 -18.43 -24.61 26.77
CA LEU A 21 -17.69 -24.62 25.51
C LEU A 21 -16.85 -23.35 25.51
N ALA A 22 -15.53 -23.49 25.59
CA ALA A 22 -14.63 -22.37 25.47
C ALA A 22 -15.00 -21.63 24.17
N GLN A 23 -15.28 -20.35 24.29
CA GLN A 23 -15.65 -19.53 23.14
C GLN A 23 -14.53 -19.63 22.10
N GLU A 24 -14.85 -20.04 20.88
CA GLU A 24 -13.85 -20.10 19.80
C GLU A 24 -13.27 -18.71 19.56
N THR A 25 -11.96 -18.62 19.48
CA THR A 25 -11.21 -17.38 19.31
C THR A 25 -10.47 -17.40 17.99
N LEU A 26 -10.50 -16.28 17.27
CA LEU A 26 -9.77 -16.01 16.04
C LEU A 26 -8.77 -14.88 16.29
N THR A 27 -7.49 -15.11 16.08
CA THR A 27 -6.45 -14.10 16.24
C THR A 27 -6.22 -13.38 14.92
N VAL A 28 -6.36 -12.04 14.92
CA VAL A 28 -6.23 -11.20 13.74
C VAL A 28 -5.21 -10.11 13.99
N TRP A 29 -4.16 -10.07 13.16
CA TRP A 29 -3.19 -8.98 13.17
C TRP A 29 -3.41 -8.08 11.97
N TRP A 30 -3.53 -6.78 12.23
CA TRP A 30 -3.89 -5.81 11.19
C TRP A 30 -3.07 -4.54 11.31
N VAL A 31 -2.67 -3.98 10.18
CA VAL A 31 -2.04 -2.67 10.19
C VAL A 31 -3.04 -1.61 10.67
N LYS A 32 -2.56 -0.68 11.51
CA LYS A 32 -3.38 0.44 11.96
C LYS A 32 -3.66 1.37 10.77
N GLY A 33 -4.91 1.77 10.62
CA GLY A 33 -5.34 2.72 9.60
C GLY A 33 -4.73 4.12 9.80
N PHE A 34 -4.66 4.91 8.73
CA PHE A 34 -4.23 6.31 8.82
C PHE A 34 -5.33 7.19 9.42
N TYR A 35 -6.58 6.83 9.19
CA TYR A 35 -7.75 7.57 9.66
C TYR A 35 -8.60 6.70 10.59
N LYS A 36 -9.20 7.35 11.58
CA LYS A 36 -10.09 6.67 12.53
C LYS A 36 -11.24 5.95 11.83
N SER A 37 -11.80 6.53 10.77
CA SER A 37 -12.89 5.95 9.97
C SER A 37 -12.54 4.61 9.32
N GLU A 38 -11.26 4.41 8.93
CA GLU A 38 -10.78 3.13 8.39
C GLU A 38 -10.79 2.05 9.48
N ASP A 39 -10.26 2.37 10.67
CA ASP A 39 -10.26 1.44 11.81
C ASP A 39 -11.68 1.17 12.34
N ASP A 40 -12.53 2.20 12.45
CA ASP A 40 -13.91 2.05 12.89
C ASP A 40 -14.71 1.12 11.96
N ALA A 41 -14.50 1.21 10.64
CA ALA A 41 -15.16 0.35 9.67
C ALA A 41 -14.69 -1.11 9.80
N LEU A 42 -13.41 -1.35 10.04
CA LEU A 42 -12.89 -2.69 10.32
C LEU A 42 -13.50 -3.27 11.60
N LEU A 43 -13.53 -2.48 12.67
CA LEU A 43 -14.13 -2.90 13.95
C LEU A 43 -15.64 -3.20 13.80
N ALA A 44 -16.36 -2.41 13.00
CA ALA A 44 -17.77 -2.66 12.71
C ALA A 44 -17.98 -3.98 11.94
N ALA A 45 -17.10 -4.29 10.97
CA ALA A 45 -17.14 -5.57 10.26
C ALA A 45 -16.84 -6.76 11.19
N ILE A 46 -15.83 -6.62 12.05
CA ILE A 46 -15.49 -7.62 13.07
C ILE A 46 -16.68 -7.86 14.00
N LYS A 47 -17.27 -6.81 14.53
CA LYS A 47 -18.45 -6.95 15.41
C LYS A 47 -19.61 -7.67 14.73
N LYS A 48 -19.92 -7.37 13.47
CA LYS A 48 -20.95 -8.10 12.69
C LYS A 48 -20.60 -9.58 12.56
N PHE A 49 -19.32 -9.91 12.35
CA PHE A 49 -18.86 -11.30 12.28
C PHE A 49 -19.03 -12.02 13.63
N GLU A 50 -18.62 -11.40 14.74
CA GLU A 50 -18.79 -11.93 16.09
C GLU A 50 -20.28 -12.16 16.45
N ASP A 51 -21.13 -11.18 16.12
CA ASP A 51 -22.58 -11.27 16.37
C ASP A 51 -23.21 -12.43 15.59
N LYS A 52 -22.77 -12.65 14.34
CA LYS A 52 -23.27 -13.71 13.46
C LYS A 52 -22.78 -15.09 13.83
N THR A 53 -21.51 -15.23 14.19
CA THR A 53 -20.85 -16.55 14.35
C THR A 53 -20.64 -16.97 15.77
N LYS A 54 -20.72 -16.03 16.73
CA LYS A 54 -20.34 -16.19 18.13
C LYS A 54 -18.85 -16.51 18.35
N VAL A 55 -18.02 -16.38 17.32
CA VAL A 55 -16.56 -16.48 17.39
C VAL A 55 -16.02 -15.16 17.92
N LYS A 56 -15.14 -15.18 18.90
CA LYS A 56 -14.44 -13.99 19.41
C LYS A 56 -13.26 -13.66 18.51
N VAL A 57 -13.16 -12.40 18.06
CA VAL A 57 -12.00 -11.93 17.30
C VAL A 57 -11.06 -11.13 18.20
N GLU A 58 -9.85 -11.62 18.37
CA GLU A 58 -8.77 -10.93 19.07
C GLU A 58 -7.96 -10.13 18.03
N LEU A 59 -8.36 -8.86 17.83
CA LEU A 59 -7.68 -7.94 16.94
C LEU A 59 -6.49 -7.30 17.63
N SER A 60 -5.31 -7.42 17.03
CA SER A 60 -4.12 -6.62 17.36
C SER A 60 -3.75 -5.72 16.19
N GLN A 61 -3.65 -4.42 16.43
CA GLN A 61 -3.25 -3.44 15.41
C GLN A 61 -1.85 -2.92 15.69
N TYR A 62 -1.03 -2.84 14.65
CA TYR A 62 0.36 -2.38 14.73
C TYR A 62 0.65 -1.33 13.66
N PRO A 63 1.62 -0.42 13.90
CA PRO A 63 2.18 0.43 12.87
C PRO A 63 2.74 -0.40 11.70
N VAL A 64 2.68 0.16 10.48
CA VAL A 64 3.06 -0.57 9.26
C VAL A 64 4.49 -1.12 9.30
N GLN A 65 5.43 -0.36 9.87
CA GLN A 65 6.84 -0.74 9.98
C GLN A 65 7.07 -1.93 10.93
N ASP A 66 6.16 -2.21 11.86
CA ASP A 66 6.28 -3.29 12.84
C ASP A 66 5.69 -4.60 12.34
N MET A 67 4.83 -4.55 11.33
CA MET A 67 4.05 -5.72 10.89
C MET A 67 4.93 -6.86 10.39
N ILE A 68 5.89 -6.59 9.49
CA ILE A 68 6.76 -7.64 8.94
C ILE A 68 7.67 -8.25 10.01
N PRO A 69 8.45 -7.49 10.81
CA PRO A 69 9.30 -8.07 11.85
C PRO A 69 8.51 -8.91 12.87
N LYS A 70 7.36 -8.42 13.30
CA LYS A 70 6.49 -9.17 14.25
C LYS A 70 5.97 -10.47 13.63
N THR A 71 5.51 -10.42 12.38
CA THR A 71 4.97 -11.59 11.69
C THR A 71 6.06 -12.64 11.44
N VAL A 72 7.25 -12.21 11.00
CA VAL A 72 8.40 -13.12 10.82
C VAL A 72 8.76 -13.79 12.14
N SER A 73 8.87 -13.03 13.24
CA SER A 73 9.15 -13.57 14.57
C SER A 73 8.09 -14.61 15.02
N ALA A 74 6.82 -14.35 14.77
CA ALA A 74 5.72 -15.27 15.10
C ALA A 74 5.76 -16.54 14.25
N LEU A 75 6.09 -16.42 12.95
CA LEU A 75 6.27 -17.56 12.06
C LEU A 75 7.45 -18.45 12.49
N ASP A 76 8.56 -17.83 12.90
CA ASP A 76 9.75 -18.56 13.36
C ASP A 76 9.50 -19.24 14.71
N ALA A 77 8.70 -18.63 15.58
CA ALA A 77 8.25 -19.21 16.85
C ALA A 77 7.15 -20.28 16.69
N GLY A 78 6.61 -20.49 15.48
CA GLY A 78 5.52 -21.43 15.22
C GLY A 78 4.16 -21.00 15.81
N THR A 79 3.99 -19.71 16.08
CA THR A 79 2.77 -19.13 16.68
C THR A 79 2.23 -17.93 15.87
N PRO A 80 2.03 -18.06 14.54
CA PRO A 80 1.48 -16.97 13.77
C PRO A 80 0.01 -16.68 14.18
N PRO A 81 -0.51 -15.45 13.92
CA PRO A 81 -1.94 -15.21 14.03
C PRO A 81 -2.71 -16.04 12.98
N ASP A 82 -4.02 -16.18 13.16
CA ASP A 82 -4.84 -16.88 12.16
C ASP A 82 -4.95 -16.11 10.86
N VAL A 83 -5.17 -14.79 10.96
CA VAL A 83 -5.27 -13.88 9.81
C VAL A 83 -4.35 -12.69 10.02
N ALA A 84 -3.66 -12.24 8.99
CA ALA A 84 -2.89 -11.01 9.05
C ALA A 84 -2.99 -10.18 7.77
N TYR A 85 -2.88 -8.85 7.94
CA TYR A 85 -2.80 -7.89 6.85
C TYR A 85 -1.88 -6.72 7.20
N ALA A 86 -1.06 -6.32 6.23
CA ALA A 86 -0.34 -5.05 6.24
C ALA A 86 -0.22 -4.46 4.84
N ASP A 87 -0.16 -3.12 4.77
CA ASP A 87 -0.07 -2.36 3.51
C ASP A 87 1.20 -2.68 2.68
N VAL A 88 2.15 -3.40 3.27
CA VAL A 88 3.44 -3.76 2.66
C VAL A 88 3.61 -5.26 2.35
N TYR A 89 2.68 -6.11 2.77
CA TYR A 89 2.80 -7.55 2.60
C TYR A 89 2.87 -8.00 1.14
N ASP A 90 2.03 -7.41 0.28
CA ASP A 90 1.92 -7.75 -1.14
C ASP A 90 3.29 -7.76 -1.84
N PHE A 91 4.04 -6.68 -1.70
CA PHE A 91 5.28 -6.48 -2.46
C PHE A 91 6.56 -6.88 -1.72
N GLN A 92 6.52 -7.14 -0.41
CA GLN A 92 7.72 -7.48 0.37
C GLN A 92 7.77 -8.96 0.82
N VAL A 93 6.64 -9.61 1.11
CA VAL A 93 6.69 -10.93 1.77
C VAL A 93 5.70 -11.97 1.25
N THR A 94 4.50 -11.59 0.78
CA THR A 94 3.42 -12.56 0.47
C THR A 94 3.87 -13.61 -0.55
N GLY A 95 4.53 -13.21 -1.63
CA GLY A 95 5.03 -14.14 -2.66
C GLY A 95 6.04 -15.14 -2.11
N LYS A 96 6.96 -14.67 -1.24
CA LYS A 96 7.95 -15.52 -0.58
C LYS A 96 7.32 -16.49 0.41
N TRP A 97 6.38 -16.00 1.23
CA TRP A 97 5.68 -16.86 2.20
C TRP A 97 4.83 -17.94 1.49
N ALA A 98 4.18 -17.61 0.38
CA ALA A 98 3.48 -18.59 -0.44
C ALA A 98 4.44 -19.65 -0.98
N PHE A 99 5.56 -19.23 -1.58
CA PHE A 99 6.59 -20.13 -2.10
C PHE A 99 7.12 -21.07 -1.02
N ASP A 100 7.42 -20.57 0.16
CA ASP A 100 7.92 -21.35 1.30
C ASP A 100 6.85 -22.25 1.96
N GLY A 101 5.59 -22.23 1.50
CA GLY A 101 4.50 -23.01 2.06
C GLY A 101 4.10 -22.56 3.46
N LYS A 102 4.21 -21.26 3.76
CA LYS A 102 3.82 -20.67 5.05
C LYS A 102 2.38 -20.16 5.06
N LEU A 103 1.70 -20.15 3.89
CA LEU A 103 0.34 -19.65 3.73
C LEU A 103 -0.64 -20.79 3.47
N GLU A 104 -1.85 -20.65 4.02
CA GLU A 104 -2.97 -21.57 3.81
C GLU A 104 -3.55 -21.39 2.41
N ASP A 105 -3.95 -22.49 1.78
CA ASP A 105 -4.71 -22.50 0.53
C ASP A 105 -6.16 -22.09 0.80
N ILE A 106 -6.57 -20.95 0.21
CA ILE A 106 -7.91 -20.39 0.35
C ILE A 106 -8.68 -20.39 -0.98
N THR A 107 -8.35 -21.33 -1.86
CA THR A 107 -9.00 -21.47 -3.17
C THR A 107 -10.51 -21.74 -3.01
N ASP A 108 -10.90 -22.46 -1.97
CA ASP A 108 -12.28 -22.70 -1.59
C ASP A 108 -13.07 -21.41 -1.23
N VAL A 109 -12.38 -20.41 -0.70
CA VAL A 109 -12.95 -19.08 -0.38
C VAL A 109 -13.04 -18.21 -1.61
N LEU A 110 -11.97 -18.09 -2.40
CA LEU A 110 -11.89 -17.10 -3.48
C LEU A 110 -12.56 -17.55 -4.78
N THR A 111 -12.54 -18.83 -5.11
CA THR A 111 -13.11 -19.32 -6.38
C THR A 111 -14.59 -18.96 -6.53
N PRO A 112 -15.46 -19.13 -5.53
CA PRO A 112 -16.87 -18.74 -5.64
C PRO A 112 -17.08 -17.23 -5.82
N MET A 113 -16.14 -16.41 -5.35
CA MET A 113 -16.22 -14.96 -5.36
C MET A 113 -15.48 -14.31 -6.55
N LYS A 114 -14.73 -15.08 -7.35
CA LYS A 114 -13.85 -14.53 -8.39
C LYS A 114 -14.55 -13.53 -9.32
N GLY A 115 -15.81 -13.75 -9.64
CA GLY A 115 -16.59 -12.91 -10.55
C GLY A 115 -16.90 -11.49 -10.04
N VAL A 116 -16.82 -11.23 -8.72
CA VAL A 116 -17.10 -9.90 -8.14
C VAL A 116 -15.92 -8.97 -8.20
N PHE A 117 -14.70 -9.50 -8.35
CA PHE A 117 -13.47 -8.70 -8.36
C PHE A 117 -13.23 -8.00 -9.70
N LEU A 118 -12.52 -6.88 -9.64
CA LEU A 118 -11.97 -6.21 -10.81
C LEU A 118 -10.93 -7.12 -11.50
N PRO A 119 -10.76 -7.01 -12.83
CA PRO A 119 -9.71 -7.72 -13.53
C PRO A 119 -8.34 -7.52 -12.87
N ASN A 120 -7.52 -8.56 -12.85
CA ASN A 120 -6.15 -8.59 -12.32
C ASN A 120 -6.05 -8.43 -10.78
N THR A 121 -7.11 -8.16 -10.01
CA THR A 121 -6.98 -8.02 -8.56
C THR A 121 -6.88 -9.36 -7.85
N VAL A 122 -7.75 -10.32 -8.17
CA VAL A 122 -7.71 -11.64 -7.56
C VAL A 122 -6.55 -12.51 -8.12
N GLU A 123 -6.17 -12.29 -9.36
CA GLU A 123 -5.05 -12.98 -10.01
C GLU A 123 -3.71 -12.72 -9.30
N THR A 124 -3.53 -11.55 -8.68
CA THR A 124 -2.31 -11.23 -7.91
C THR A 124 -2.16 -12.10 -6.66
N THR A 125 -3.22 -12.76 -6.22
CA THR A 125 -3.23 -13.67 -5.06
C THR A 125 -3.08 -15.15 -5.44
N TYR A 126 -3.03 -15.46 -6.76
CA TYR A 126 -2.83 -16.81 -7.30
C TYR A 126 -1.34 -17.12 -7.41
N LEU A 127 -0.76 -17.62 -6.31
CA LEU A 127 0.67 -17.74 -6.09
C LEU A 127 1.14 -19.20 -6.19
N TYR A 128 2.45 -19.40 -6.35
CA TYR A 128 3.05 -20.72 -6.38
C TYR A 128 3.58 -21.13 -5.00
N ASN A 129 3.27 -22.35 -4.59
CA ASN A 129 3.78 -22.98 -3.36
C ASN A 129 4.71 -24.13 -3.74
N ASP A 130 6.00 -24.02 -3.38
CA ASP A 130 7.00 -24.99 -3.75
C ASP A 130 6.92 -26.29 -2.93
N LYS A 131 6.42 -26.25 -1.70
CA LYS A 131 6.17 -27.47 -0.91
C LYS A 131 5.02 -28.28 -1.49
N ALA A 132 3.93 -27.62 -1.86
CA ALA A 132 2.76 -28.26 -2.45
C ALA A 132 2.91 -28.53 -3.97
N LYS A 133 3.95 -27.96 -4.61
CA LYS A 133 4.21 -28.03 -6.07
C LYS A 133 3.01 -27.62 -6.92
N LYS A 134 2.26 -26.61 -6.45
CA LYS A 134 1.06 -26.12 -7.12
C LYS A 134 0.88 -24.62 -7.01
N ARG A 135 0.10 -24.04 -7.94
CA ARG A 135 -0.47 -22.70 -7.79
C ARG A 135 -1.87 -22.78 -7.18
N ALA A 136 -2.17 -21.88 -6.28
CA ALA A 136 -3.50 -21.73 -5.66
C ALA A 136 -3.65 -20.29 -5.14
N TYR A 137 -4.81 -19.94 -4.60
CA TYR A 137 -4.99 -18.68 -3.92
C TYR A 137 -4.45 -18.78 -2.51
N TYR A 138 -3.32 -18.10 -2.25
CA TYR A 138 -2.64 -18.09 -0.94
C TYR A 138 -2.75 -16.75 -0.21
N ALA A 139 -3.47 -15.80 -0.78
CA ALA A 139 -3.76 -14.51 -0.19
C ALA A 139 -5.14 -14.03 -0.66
N PHE A 140 -5.69 -13.01 -0.02
CA PHE A 140 -6.96 -12.41 -0.42
C PHE A 140 -6.80 -10.92 -0.69
N PRO A 141 -7.43 -10.36 -1.76
CA PRO A 141 -7.31 -8.95 -2.11
C PRO A 141 -8.25 -8.12 -1.24
N LEU A 142 -7.79 -6.97 -0.77
CA LEU A 142 -8.57 -6.06 0.08
C LEU A 142 -8.85 -4.72 -0.58
N LYS A 143 -7.82 -4.09 -1.12
CA LYS A 143 -7.82 -2.74 -1.68
C LYS A 143 -6.62 -2.57 -2.57
N GLN A 144 -6.56 -1.49 -3.35
CA GLN A 144 -5.46 -1.25 -4.28
C GLN A 144 -5.08 0.22 -4.37
N GLN A 145 -3.92 0.51 -4.95
CA GLN A 145 -3.40 1.86 -5.11
C GLN A 145 -2.63 2.01 -6.42
N THR A 146 -2.50 3.28 -6.86
CA THR A 146 -1.60 3.73 -7.92
C THR A 146 -0.85 4.96 -7.47
N MET A 147 0.23 5.34 -8.18
CA MET A 147 0.99 6.56 -7.88
C MET A 147 0.26 7.81 -8.34
N HIS A 148 0.30 8.85 -7.52
CA HIS A 148 -0.27 10.17 -7.78
C HIS A 148 0.76 11.26 -7.53
N ILE A 149 0.53 12.42 -8.17
CA ILE A 149 1.21 13.68 -7.87
C ILE A 149 0.24 14.56 -7.09
N GLN A 150 0.71 15.15 -5.99
CA GLN A 150 0.02 16.23 -5.29
C GLN A 150 0.85 17.49 -5.33
N TYR A 151 0.19 18.65 -5.47
CA TYR A 151 0.84 19.96 -5.41
C TYR A 151 -0.08 21.01 -4.80
N TRP A 152 0.54 22.06 -4.22
CA TRP A 152 -0.14 23.22 -3.69
C TRP A 152 -0.43 24.23 -4.79
N ILE A 153 -1.73 24.48 -5.06
CA ILE A 153 -2.21 25.43 -6.08
C ILE A 153 -1.87 26.87 -5.68
N ASP A 154 -2.02 27.20 -4.40
CA ASP A 154 -1.70 28.54 -3.89
C ASP A 154 -0.20 28.85 -3.96
N MET A 155 0.67 27.87 -3.72
CA MET A 155 2.11 28.04 -3.87
C MET A 155 2.51 28.19 -5.35
N LEU A 156 1.87 27.43 -6.24
CA LEU A 156 2.03 27.57 -7.69
C LEU A 156 1.60 28.99 -8.14
N GLY A 157 0.44 29.46 -7.67
CA GLY A 157 -0.06 30.82 -7.91
C GLY A 157 0.87 31.91 -7.37
N THR A 158 1.43 31.71 -6.17
CA THR A 158 2.43 32.61 -5.56
C THR A 158 3.69 32.67 -6.43
N ALA A 159 4.12 31.57 -7.04
CA ALA A 159 5.22 31.57 -8.01
C ALA A 159 4.87 32.31 -9.34
N GLY A 160 3.58 32.62 -9.57
CA GLY A 160 3.10 33.34 -10.76
C GLY A 160 2.63 32.43 -11.88
N PHE A 161 2.34 31.16 -11.58
CA PHE A 161 1.87 30.16 -12.55
C PHE A 161 0.46 29.68 -12.21
N LYS A 162 -0.23 29.12 -13.22
CA LYS A 162 -1.54 28.49 -13.13
C LYS A 162 -1.40 26.99 -13.41
N GLU A 163 -2.42 26.20 -13.06
CA GLU A 163 -2.47 24.77 -13.39
C GLU A 163 -2.34 24.52 -14.91
N SER A 164 -2.88 25.43 -15.75
CA SER A 164 -2.77 25.36 -17.21
C SER A 164 -1.35 25.58 -17.76
N ASP A 165 -0.44 26.13 -16.97
CA ASP A 165 0.95 26.37 -17.36
C ASP A 165 1.84 25.14 -17.12
N ILE A 166 1.32 24.12 -16.43
CA ILE A 166 2.05 22.89 -16.13
C ILE A 166 2.20 22.07 -17.43
N PRO A 167 3.44 21.82 -17.88
CA PRO A 167 3.67 21.05 -19.10
C PRO A 167 3.18 19.60 -18.98
N THR A 168 2.78 19.03 -20.11
CA THR A 168 2.37 17.62 -20.20
C THR A 168 3.49 16.69 -20.67
N GLY A 169 4.57 17.21 -21.25
CA GLY A 169 5.74 16.45 -21.67
C GLY A 169 6.64 16.12 -20.48
N TRP A 170 7.32 14.95 -20.53
CA TRP A 170 8.10 14.41 -19.42
C TRP A 170 9.20 15.34 -18.92
N LYS A 171 10.09 15.76 -19.79
CA LYS A 171 11.24 16.61 -19.41
C LYS A 171 10.81 18.01 -19.02
N GLU A 172 9.90 18.59 -19.78
CA GLU A 172 9.35 19.92 -19.55
C GLU A 172 8.61 19.98 -18.21
N TYR A 173 7.91 18.90 -17.81
CA TYR A 173 7.20 18.81 -16.53
C TYR A 173 8.16 18.92 -15.35
N TRP A 174 9.22 18.11 -15.33
CA TRP A 174 10.16 18.11 -14.20
C TRP A 174 11.00 19.39 -14.14
N SER A 175 11.42 19.91 -15.31
CA SER A 175 12.15 21.19 -15.37
C SER A 175 11.28 22.38 -14.98
N PHE A 176 9.98 22.35 -15.26
CA PHE A 176 9.05 23.39 -14.85
C PHE A 176 9.05 23.62 -13.35
N TRP A 177 8.92 22.56 -12.57
CA TRP A 177 8.93 22.67 -11.11
C TRP A 177 10.27 23.14 -10.58
N CYS A 178 11.35 22.60 -11.07
CA CYS A 178 12.69 22.82 -10.58
C CYS A 178 13.30 24.15 -11.05
N ASP A 179 13.16 24.43 -12.35
CA ASP A 179 13.91 25.51 -12.98
C ASP A 179 13.07 26.79 -13.13
N LYS A 180 11.72 26.73 -12.95
CA LYS A 180 10.82 27.89 -13.03
C LYS A 180 10.08 28.14 -11.71
N VAL A 181 9.32 27.18 -11.19
CA VAL A 181 8.45 27.38 -10.02
C VAL A 181 9.25 27.66 -8.75
N GLN A 182 10.27 26.84 -8.45
CA GLN A 182 11.08 27.03 -7.24
C GLN A 182 11.78 28.40 -7.18
N PRO A 183 12.54 28.84 -8.19
CA PRO A 183 13.21 30.13 -8.13
C PRO A 183 12.22 31.31 -8.10
N ALA A 184 11.11 31.24 -8.85
CA ALA A 184 10.10 32.27 -8.84
C ALA A 184 9.41 32.41 -7.48
N TYR A 185 9.08 31.29 -6.83
CA TYR A 185 8.51 31.30 -5.47
C TYR A 185 9.49 31.90 -4.45
N ARG A 186 10.76 31.44 -4.48
CA ARG A 186 11.80 31.93 -3.57
C ARG A 186 12.07 33.42 -3.76
N GLN A 187 12.10 33.90 -4.99
CA GLN A 187 12.26 35.33 -5.31
C GLN A 187 11.13 36.19 -4.75
N LYS A 188 9.87 35.71 -4.87
CA LYS A 188 8.71 36.48 -4.39
C LYS A 188 8.54 36.47 -2.89
N THR A 189 8.88 35.38 -2.22
CA THR A 189 8.59 35.20 -0.78
C THR A 189 9.79 35.34 0.15
N GLY A 190 11.00 35.24 -0.40
CA GLY A 190 12.22 35.09 0.43
C GLY A 190 12.32 33.76 1.17
N THR A 191 11.37 32.86 1.02
CA THR A 191 11.29 31.61 1.76
C THR A 191 12.05 30.48 1.07
N ARG A 192 12.87 29.76 1.84
CA ARG A 192 13.54 28.56 1.34
C ARG A 192 12.58 27.38 1.31
N ILE A 193 12.05 27.07 0.13
CA ILE A 193 11.23 25.88 -0.14
C ILE A 193 11.90 25.00 -1.19
N PHE A 194 11.38 23.79 -1.37
CA PHE A 194 11.78 22.87 -2.43
C PHE A 194 10.61 22.63 -3.38
N ALA A 195 10.89 22.59 -4.68
CA ALA A 195 9.82 22.34 -5.66
C ALA A 195 9.25 20.94 -5.55
N THR A 196 10.11 19.95 -5.27
CA THR A 196 9.74 18.53 -5.30
C THR A 196 10.05 17.84 -3.97
N GLY A 197 9.18 16.91 -3.58
CA GLY A 197 9.36 16.03 -2.42
C GLY A 197 9.54 14.57 -2.84
N PHE A 198 10.65 14.24 -3.50
CA PHE A 198 10.92 12.89 -3.98
C PHE A 198 11.51 12.03 -2.88
N PRO A 199 10.82 10.96 -2.42
CA PRO A 199 11.36 10.05 -1.41
C PRO A 199 12.49 9.21 -2.00
N MET A 200 13.62 9.12 -1.29
CA MET A 200 14.82 8.36 -1.68
C MET A 200 15.35 7.49 -0.53
N GLY A 201 14.61 7.41 0.57
CA GLY A 201 14.98 6.60 1.73
C GLY A 201 14.82 5.10 1.46
N VAL A 202 15.77 4.30 1.96
CA VAL A 202 15.73 2.83 1.83
C VAL A 202 14.55 2.24 2.60
N ASP A 203 14.18 2.85 3.72
CA ASP A 203 13.08 2.41 4.58
C ASP A 203 11.71 2.99 4.17
N SER A 204 11.62 3.62 2.97
CA SER A 204 10.38 4.18 2.44
C SER A 204 9.84 3.34 1.28
N SER A 205 8.59 2.88 1.39
CA SER A 205 7.89 2.20 0.30
C SER A 205 7.60 3.15 -0.87
N ASP A 206 7.43 4.44 -0.59
CA ASP A 206 7.21 5.45 -1.62
C ASP A 206 8.44 5.65 -2.53
N SER A 207 9.66 5.38 -2.06
CA SER A 207 10.87 5.35 -2.91
C SER A 207 10.77 4.27 -3.99
N PHE A 208 10.29 3.09 -3.61
CA PHE A 208 10.04 1.97 -4.51
C PHE A 208 8.96 2.31 -5.55
N TYR A 209 7.76 2.70 -5.10
CA TYR A 209 6.65 2.99 -5.99
C TYR A 209 6.95 4.15 -6.95
N SER A 210 7.56 5.21 -6.45
CA SER A 210 7.95 6.37 -7.27
C SER A 210 8.94 5.98 -8.34
N PHE A 211 10.00 5.24 -7.99
CA PHE A 211 11.02 4.85 -8.96
C PHE A 211 10.45 3.93 -10.05
N LEU A 212 9.62 2.95 -9.70
CA LEU A 212 9.01 2.07 -10.70
C LEU A 212 8.12 2.86 -11.69
N THR A 213 7.48 3.96 -11.24
CA THR A 213 6.74 4.85 -12.14
C THR A 213 7.68 5.54 -13.14
N PHE A 214 8.87 5.98 -12.70
CA PHE A 214 9.88 6.53 -13.62
C PHE A 214 10.42 5.46 -14.57
N MET A 215 10.60 4.24 -14.10
CA MET A 215 10.99 3.10 -14.93
C MET A 215 9.93 2.83 -16.03
N ASP A 216 8.64 2.88 -15.68
CA ASP A 216 7.53 2.71 -16.62
C ASP A 216 7.48 3.82 -17.68
N ALA A 217 7.91 5.05 -17.35
CA ALA A 217 8.03 6.14 -18.31
C ALA A 217 9.00 5.79 -19.46
N TYR A 218 9.98 4.96 -19.20
CA TYR A 218 10.95 4.47 -20.20
C TYR A 218 10.59 3.09 -20.75
N ASN A 219 9.37 2.59 -20.52
CA ASN A 219 8.86 1.31 -20.99
C ASN A 219 9.73 0.10 -20.56
N VAL A 220 10.40 0.21 -19.42
CA VAL A 220 11.27 -0.86 -18.91
C VAL A 220 10.42 -2.04 -18.40
N LYS A 221 10.75 -3.24 -18.85
CA LYS A 221 10.20 -4.50 -18.34
C LYS A 221 11.34 -5.32 -17.75
N LEU A 222 11.28 -5.58 -16.44
CA LEU A 222 12.33 -6.35 -15.75
C LEU A 222 12.16 -7.87 -15.92
N VAL A 223 10.93 -8.31 -16.18
CA VAL A 223 10.59 -9.72 -16.43
C VAL A 223 9.63 -9.85 -17.62
N ASP A 224 9.66 -10.99 -18.27
CA ASP A 224 8.65 -11.38 -19.25
C ASP A 224 7.37 -11.91 -18.57
N ASP A 225 6.41 -12.38 -19.35
CA ASP A 225 5.14 -12.90 -18.82
C ASP A 225 5.29 -14.23 -18.07
N SER A 226 6.39 -14.95 -18.29
CA SER A 226 6.74 -16.17 -17.53
C SER A 226 7.46 -15.88 -16.20
N GLY A 227 7.85 -14.62 -15.95
CA GLY A 227 8.64 -14.20 -14.80
C GLY A 227 10.16 -14.33 -14.99
N LYS A 228 10.64 -14.64 -16.20
CA LYS A 228 12.08 -14.69 -16.53
C LYS A 228 12.65 -13.27 -16.60
N LEU A 229 13.85 -13.09 -16.04
CA LEU A 229 14.55 -11.80 -16.05
C LEU A 229 14.92 -11.35 -17.47
N LEU A 230 14.72 -10.04 -17.73
CA LEU A 230 15.09 -9.33 -18.95
C LEU A 230 16.23 -8.33 -18.74
N VAL A 231 16.82 -8.27 -17.55
CA VAL A 231 17.81 -7.26 -17.15
C VAL A 231 19.15 -7.33 -17.90
N ASP A 232 19.36 -8.38 -18.70
CA ASP A 232 20.52 -8.51 -19.59
C ASP A 232 20.32 -7.79 -20.94
N ASP A 233 19.10 -7.37 -21.27
CA ASP A 233 18.83 -6.58 -22.47
C ASP A 233 19.42 -5.17 -22.32
N PRO A 234 20.30 -4.73 -23.23
CA PRO A 234 20.86 -3.38 -23.18
C PRO A 234 19.81 -2.26 -23.18
N LYS A 235 18.63 -2.47 -23.77
CA LYS A 235 17.51 -1.50 -23.75
C LYS A 235 16.91 -1.39 -22.35
N VAL A 236 16.80 -2.49 -21.62
CA VAL A 236 16.35 -2.49 -20.23
C VAL A 236 17.33 -1.72 -19.36
N LYS A 237 18.63 -1.99 -19.48
CA LYS A 237 19.69 -1.25 -18.78
C LYS A 237 19.62 0.25 -19.10
N GLN A 238 19.53 0.63 -20.38
CA GLN A 238 19.48 2.04 -20.78
C GLN A 238 18.23 2.73 -20.23
N GLY A 239 17.09 2.06 -20.25
CA GLY A 239 15.85 2.57 -19.65
C GLY A 239 15.97 2.80 -18.15
N LEU A 240 16.62 1.87 -17.43
CA LEU A 240 16.90 2.02 -15.99
C LEU A 240 17.84 3.20 -15.71
N VAL A 241 18.89 3.39 -16.52
CA VAL A 241 19.80 4.53 -16.41
C VAL A 241 19.07 5.85 -16.63
N ASN A 242 18.22 5.93 -17.64
CA ASN A 242 17.41 7.12 -17.92
C ASN A 242 16.45 7.44 -16.77
N ALA A 243 15.72 6.43 -16.29
CA ALA A 243 14.79 6.56 -15.17
C ALA A 243 15.51 7.05 -13.89
N MET A 244 16.67 6.48 -13.60
CA MET A 244 17.47 6.82 -12.43
C MET A 244 18.05 8.25 -12.53
N ASN A 245 18.51 8.66 -13.70
CA ASN A 245 18.96 10.03 -13.95
C ASN A 245 17.83 11.03 -13.71
N ASP A 246 16.64 10.79 -14.30
CA ASP A 246 15.51 11.70 -14.15
C ASP A 246 15.00 11.76 -12.70
N TYR A 247 15.01 10.62 -12.00
CA TYR A 247 14.56 10.57 -10.60
C TYR A 247 15.52 11.31 -9.65
N THR A 248 16.83 11.19 -9.88
CA THR A 248 17.84 11.81 -9.01
C THR A 248 18.15 13.27 -9.37
N ALA A 249 17.84 13.69 -10.59
CA ALA A 249 18.14 15.06 -11.08
C ALA A 249 17.57 16.17 -10.19
N PRO A 250 16.31 16.14 -9.71
CA PRO A 250 15.79 17.18 -8.84
C PRO A 250 16.57 17.30 -7.52
N TYR A 251 17.01 16.19 -6.96
CA TYR A 251 17.87 16.21 -5.75
C TYR A 251 19.23 16.88 -6.04
N LEU A 252 19.88 16.45 -7.11
CA LEU A 252 21.20 16.97 -7.50
C LEU A 252 21.17 18.45 -7.86
N LYS A 253 20.03 18.96 -8.35
CA LYS A 253 19.77 20.39 -8.62
C LYS A 253 19.32 21.18 -7.37
N GLY A 254 19.17 20.55 -6.21
CA GLY A 254 18.67 21.22 -4.99
C GLY A 254 17.19 21.58 -5.03
N CYS A 255 16.38 20.83 -5.79
CA CYS A 255 14.93 20.98 -5.87
C CYS A 255 14.18 20.05 -4.91
N THR A 256 14.86 19.06 -4.36
CA THR A 256 14.34 18.13 -3.35
C THR A 256 15.09 18.35 -2.03
N PRO A 257 14.42 18.26 -0.86
CA PRO A 257 15.08 18.40 0.43
C PRO A 257 16.26 17.42 0.59
N PRO A 258 17.41 17.85 1.12
CA PRO A 258 18.55 16.96 1.36
C PRO A 258 18.23 15.78 2.27
N SER A 259 17.26 15.94 3.20
CA SER A 259 16.79 14.87 4.09
C SER A 259 16.05 13.74 3.39
N SER A 260 15.64 13.90 2.12
CA SER A 260 14.81 12.91 1.42
C SER A 260 15.48 11.53 1.25
N THR A 261 16.82 11.48 1.33
CA THR A 261 17.59 10.22 1.30
C THR A 261 17.44 9.36 2.57
N SER A 262 16.91 9.93 3.64
CA SER A 262 16.63 9.25 4.91
C SER A 262 15.14 9.22 5.27
N TRP A 263 14.26 9.66 4.36
CA TRP A 263 12.83 9.66 4.61
C TRP A 263 12.28 8.25 4.76
N LYS A 264 11.36 8.11 5.71
CA LYS A 264 10.49 6.95 5.91
C LYS A 264 9.09 7.30 5.45
N ASP A 265 8.22 6.30 5.35
CA ASP A 265 6.80 6.57 5.24
C ASP A 265 6.30 7.11 6.62
N PRO A 266 5.70 8.27 6.74
CA PRO A 266 5.11 9.17 5.75
C PRO A 266 5.84 10.53 5.60
N ASP A 267 7.17 10.59 5.59
CA ASP A 267 7.92 11.87 5.67
C ASP A 267 7.67 12.81 4.47
N ASN A 268 7.42 12.28 3.27
CA ASN A 268 7.01 13.08 2.11
C ASN A 268 5.68 13.80 2.39
N ASN A 269 4.72 13.15 3.07
CA ASN A 269 3.46 13.75 3.47
C ASN A 269 3.68 14.89 4.46
N VAL A 270 4.55 14.68 5.46
CA VAL A 270 4.89 15.71 6.46
C VAL A 270 5.54 16.92 5.80
N ALA A 271 6.53 16.69 4.91
CA ALA A 271 7.18 17.77 4.16
C ALA A 271 6.20 18.57 3.30
N PHE A 272 5.23 17.90 2.68
CA PHE A 272 4.18 18.54 1.89
C PHE A 272 3.20 19.32 2.77
N HIS A 273 2.67 18.72 3.84
CA HIS A 273 1.72 19.38 4.73
C HIS A 273 2.30 20.64 5.37
N ASN A 274 3.57 20.62 5.71
CA ASN A 274 4.30 21.77 6.26
C ASN A 274 4.74 22.80 5.20
N LYS A 275 4.31 22.62 3.93
CA LYS A 275 4.73 23.47 2.81
C LYS A 275 6.25 23.61 2.65
N THR A 276 7.01 22.59 3.08
CA THR A 276 8.45 22.48 2.80
C THR A 276 8.67 22.17 1.32
N THR A 277 7.74 21.44 0.71
CA THR A 277 7.72 21.11 -0.72
C THR A 277 6.45 21.62 -1.38
N ILE A 278 6.56 22.08 -2.64
CA ILE A 278 5.39 22.52 -3.42
C ILE A 278 4.64 21.32 -3.99
N MET A 279 5.38 20.30 -4.46
CA MET A 279 4.85 19.10 -5.08
C MET A 279 5.52 17.86 -4.49
N THR A 280 4.80 16.75 -4.46
CA THR A 280 5.34 15.44 -4.08
C THR A 280 4.67 14.31 -4.86
N HIS A 281 5.31 13.15 -4.89
CA HIS A 281 4.71 11.89 -5.31
C HIS A 281 4.16 11.16 -4.09
N ASN A 282 3.07 10.43 -4.29
CA ASN A 282 2.55 9.57 -3.24
C ASN A 282 1.84 8.34 -3.85
N ALA A 283 2.03 7.21 -3.24
CA ALA A 283 1.43 5.94 -3.65
C ALA A 283 -0.10 5.88 -3.44
N THR A 284 -0.67 6.90 -2.81
CA THR A 284 -2.12 7.06 -2.56
C THR A 284 -2.47 8.54 -2.54
N ILE A 285 -3.75 8.87 -2.31
CA ILE A 285 -4.16 10.26 -2.04
C ILE A 285 -4.19 10.57 -0.54
N SER A 286 -3.37 9.91 0.28
CA SER A 286 -3.33 10.12 1.74
C SER A 286 -3.08 11.58 2.14
N ILE A 287 -2.35 12.32 1.32
CA ILE A 287 -2.10 13.76 1.52
C ILE A 287 -3.42 14.56 1.48
N ALA A 288 -4.22 14.40 0.43
CA ALA A 288 -5.51 15.08 0.32
C ALA A 288 -6.49 14.54 1.38
N ALA A 289 -6.57 13.21 1.52
CA ALA A 289 -7.49 12.56 2.44
C ALA A 289 -7.27 12.97 3.92
N LYS A 290 -6.03 13.32 4.33
CA LYS A 290 -5.78 13.89 5.65
C LYS A 290 -6.56 15.20 5.88
N TRP A 291 -6.58 16.08 4.90
CA TRP A 291 -7.32 17.33 5.03
C TRP A 291 -8.83 17.12 5.04
N LEU A 292 -9.32 16.08 4.36
CA LEU A 292 -10.72 15.68 4.45
C LEU A 292 -11.06 15.10 5.83
N ASP A 293 -10.16 14.29 6.41
CA ASP A 293 -10.30 13.77 7.77
C ASP A 293 -10.34 14.91 8.79
N ASP A 294 -9.39 15.85 8.72
CA ASP A 294 -9.34 17.02 9.61
C ASP A 294 -10.60 17.90 9.44
N ALA A 295 -11.11 18.10 8.23
CA ALA A 295 -12.32 18.88 7.99
C ALA A 295 -13.57 18.28 8.64
N ASN A 296 -13.60 16.96 8.80
CA ASN A 296 -14.69 16.22 9.43
C ASN A 296 -14.45 15.90 10.91
N ASN A 297 -13.29 16.25 11.46
CA ASN A 297 -12.91 15.91 12.81
C ASN A 297 -13.51 16.90 13.84
N GLU A 298 -14.55 16.47 14.53
CA GLU A 298 -15.25 17.28 15.53
C GLU A 298 -14.38 17.66 16.74
N SER A 299 -13.25 17.00 16.97
CA SER A 299 -12.29 17.37 18.04
C SER A 299 -11.47 18.63 17.71
N LEU A 300 -11.44 19.04 16.44
CA LEU A 300 -10.78 20.26 15.99
C LEU A 300 -11.73 21.46 16.09
N SER A 301 -11.16 22.67 16.26
CA SER A 301 -11.95 23.91 16.25
C SER A 301 -12.64 24.12 14.90
N ALA A 302 -13.72 24.91 14.87
CA ALA A 302 -14.42 25.26 13.62
C ALA A 302 -13.47 25.93 12.60
N GLU A 303 -12.55 26.78 13.09
CA GLU A 303 -11.53 27.43 12.26
C GLU A 303 -10.55 26.42 11.64
N GLN A 304 -10.04 25.47 12.44
CA GLN A 304 -9.15 24.41 11.94
C GLN A 304 -9.85 23.55 10.90
N ARG A 305 -11.11 23.18 11.13
CA ARG A 305 -11.90 22.42 10.14
C ARG A 305 -12.14 23.21 8.84
N ALA A 306 -12.40 24.52 8.95
CA ALA A 306 -12.58 25.39 7.78
C ALA A 306 -11.28 25.51 6.96
N ILE A 307 -10.12 25.65 7.62
CA ILE A 307 -8.81 25.63 6.95
C ILE A 307 -8.57 24.29 6.28
N ALA A 308 -8.84 23.19 6.95
CA ALA A 308 -8.66 21.86 6.41
C ALA A 308 -9.56 21.63 5.17
N LYS A 309 -10.83 22.03 5.26
CA LYS A 309 -11.76 21.98 4.13
C LYS A 309 -11.27 22.79 2.94
N LYS A 310 -10.79 24.03 3.16
CA LYS A 310 -10.24 24.87 2.11
C LYS A 310 -9.00 24.22 1.45
N ASN A 311 -8.10 23.65 2.26
CA ASN A 311 -6.93 22.94 1.73
C ASN A 311 -7.35 21.78 0.82
N TYR A 312 -8.33 20.99 1.24
CA TYR A 312 -8.86 19.88 0.45
C TYR A 312 -9.54 20.35 -0.83
N ASP A 313 -10.52 21.25 -0.70
CA ASP A 313 -11.39 21.60 -1.82
C ASP A 313 -10.71 22.50 -2.87
N GLU A 314 -9.79 23.41 -2.44
CA GLU A 314 -9.32 24.51 -3.27
C GLU A 314 -7.79 24.55 -3.46
N LEU A 315 -7.00 24.21 -2.44
CA LEU A 315 -5.57 24.53 -2.43
C LEU A 315 -4.66 23.38 -2.82
N ILE A 316 -5.14 22.13 -2.78
CA ILE A 316 -4.38 20.94 -3.16
C ILE A 316 -4.94 20.35 -4.44
N ALA A 317 -4.06 20.00 -5.36
CA ALA A 317 -4.40 19.21 -6.54
C ALA A 317 -3.89 17.77 -6.38
N THR A 318 -4.66 16.82 -6.90
CA THR A 318 -4.22 15.45 -7.20
C THR A 318 -4.21 15.29 -8.72
N ALA A 319 -3.08 14.83 -9.26
CA ALA A 319 -2.87 14.70 -10.69
C ALA A 319 -2.17 13.38 -11.03
N GLY A 320 -2.29 12.97 -12.30
CA GLY A 320 -1.47 11.92 -12.87
C GLY A 320 -0.08 12.42 -13.26
N PHE A 321 0.76 11.50 -13.66
CA PHE A 321 2.10 11.80 -14.18
C PHE A 321 2.02 12.38 -15.62
N PRO A 322 3.03 13.15 -16.06
CA PRO A 322 3.09 13.65 -17.43
C PRO A 322 3.19 12.50 -18.44
N ASN A 323 3.02 12.82 -19.72
CA ASN A 323 3.25 11.87 -20.80
C ASN A 323 4.69 11.34 -20.75
N LYS A 324 4.89 10.10 -21.16
CA LYS A 324 6.20 9.47 -21.23
C LYS A 324 7.16 10.23 -22.17
N PRO A 325 8.48 10.00 -22.07
CA PRO A 325 9.46 10.61 -22.99
C PRO A 325 9.19 10.36 -24.49
N ASP A 326 8.50 9.26 -24.82
CA ASP A 326 8.09 8.94 -26.20
C ASP A 326 6.78 9.62 -26.63
N GLY A 327 6.19 10.46 -25.77
CA GLY A 327 4.92 11.17 -26.00
C GLY A 327 3.66 10.36 -25.67
N SER A 328 3.76 9.08 -25.42
CA SER A 328 2.61 8.25 -25.03
C SER A 328 2.14 8.56 -23.60
N LYS A 329 0.89 8.20 -23.27
CA LYS A 329 0.36 8.39 -21.93
C LYS A 329 0.95 7.40 -20.96
N MET A 330 1.08 7.84 -19.68
CA MET A 330 1.47 6.95 -18.59
C MET A 330 0.46 5.80 -18.44
N VAL A 331 0.99 4.61 -18.16
CA VAL A 331 0.24 3.46 -17.67
C VAL A 331 0.66 3.21 -16.23
N TYR A 332 -0.30 3.04 -15.34
CA TYR A 332 -0.03 2.95 -13.90
C TYR A 332 0.03 1.50 -13.44
N ARG A 333 0.94 1.22 -12.52
CA ARG A 333 0.94 -0.06 -11.80
C ARG A 333 -0.06 -0.01 -10.66
N ALA A 334 -0.92 -1.02 -10.58
CA ALA A 334 -1.80 -1.18 -9.43
C ALA A 334 -1.19 -2.14 -8.42
N ALA A 335 -0.94 -1.68 -7.21
CA ALA A 335 -0.56 -2.52 -6.08
C ALA A 335 -1.82 -2.99 -5.36
N VAL A 336 -2.13 -4.27 -5.48
CA VAL A 336 -3.25 -4.91 -4.78
C VAL A 336 -2.79 -5.34 -3.40
N LYS A 337 -3.35 -4.73 -2.36
CA LYS A 337 -3.03 -5.02 -0.98
C LYS A 337 -3.66 -6.33 -0.55
N THR A 338 -2.85 -7.22 -0.01
CA THR A 338 -3.24 -8.60 0.28
C THR A 338 -3.17 -8.93 1.75
N GLY A 339 -4.24 -9.54 2.27
CA GLY A 339 -4.22 -10.24 3.54
C GLY A 339 -3.93 -11.72 3.35
N VAL A 340 -3.53 -12.40 4.42
CA VAL A 340 -3.13 -13.80 4.42
C VAL A 340 -3.73 -14.58 5.58
N ILE A 341 -3.92 -15.89 5.37
CA ILE A 341 -4.12 -16.89 6.42
C ILE A 341 -2.83 -17.71 6.47
N PHE A 342 -2.29 -17.95 7.66
CA PHE A 342 -1.07 -18.74 7.79
C PHE A 342 -1.35 -20.24 7.80
N GLU A 343 -0.42 -21.03 7.22
CA GLU A 343 -0.51 -22.49 7.27
C GLU A 343 -0.45 -23.01 8.71
N GLY A 344 0.31 -22.34 9.59
CA GLY A 344 0.37 -22.63 11.02
C GLY A 344 -0.76 -22.04 11.88
N ALA A 345 -1.80 -21.45 11.26
CA ALA A 345 -2.94 -20.90 11.99
C ALA A 345 -3.67 -21.97 12.81
N LYS A 346 -4.07 -21.61 14.04
CA LYS A 346 -4.75 -22.54 14.94
C LYS A 346 -6.20 -22.79 14.52
N ASN A 347 -6.85 -21.80 13.95
CA ASN A 347 -8.27 -21.85 13.60
C ASN A 347 -8.54 -21.53 12.12
N LYS A 348 -7.92 -22.32 11.22
CA LYS A 348 -8.01 -22.12 9.75
C LYS A 348 -9.45 -22.04 9.23
N LYS A 349 -10.34 -22.88 9.77
CA LYS A 349 -11.75 -22.87 9.36
C LYS A 349 -12.40 -21.52 9.64
N ARG A 350 -12.25 -20.99 10.86
CA ARG A 350 -12.82 -19.68 11.22
C ARG A 350 -12.09 -18.54 10.53
N ALA A 351 -10.80 -18.67 10.26
CA ALA A 351 -10.06 -17.71 9.45
C ALA A 351 -10.63 -17.60 8.02
N LYS A 352 -10.92 -18.73 7.36
CA LYS A 352 -11.57 -18.77 6.05
C LYS A 352 -12.99 -18.19 6.08
N GLU A 353 -13.78 -18.51 7.11
CA GLU A 353 -15.12 -17.93 7.31
C GLU A 353 -15.06 -16.41 7.51
N PHE A 354 -14.09 -15.93 8.30
CA PHE A 354 -13.88 -14.49 8.50
C PHE A 354 -13.48 -13.78 7.21
N VAL A 355 -12.53 -14.33 6.45
CA VAL A 355 -12.12 -13.76 5.16
C VAL A 355 -13.28 -13.75 4.17
N ALA A 356 -14.02 -14.85 4.04
CA ALA A 356 -15.22 -14.91 3.18
C ALA A 356 -16.27 -13.87 3.59
N PHE A 357 -16.44 -13.62 4.89
CA PHE A 357 -17.35 -12.61 5.42
C PHE A 357 -16.86 -11.19 5.14
N LEU A 358 -15.55 -10.92 5.40
CA LEU A 358 -14.96 -9.60 5.20
C LEU A 358 -14.98 -9.16 3.73
N LEU A 359 -14.79 -10.10 2.80
CA LEU A 359 -14.79 -9.84 1.36
C LEU A 359 -16.18 -9.60 0.76
N GLN A 360 -17.27 -9.77 1.51
CA GLN A 360 -18.61 -9.38 1.06
C GLN A 360 -18.69 -7.86 0.91
N GLU A 361 -19.43 -7.41 -0.11
CA GLU A 361 -19.53 -5.99 -0.49
C GLU A 361 -19.95 -5.10 0.69
N GLU A 362 -20.92 -5.53 1.49
CA GLU A 362 -21.45 -4.81 2.65
C GLU A 362 -20.45 -4.66 3.81
N ASN A 363 -19.35 -5.41 3.81
CA ASN A 363 -18.33 -5.37 4.83
C ASN A 363 -17.02 -4.74 4.31
N LEU A 364 -16.62 -5.07 3.08
CA LEU A 364 -15.36 -4.58 2.50
C LEU A 364 -15.48 -3.12 2.04
N THR A 365 -16.61 -2.74 1.41
CA THR A 365 -16.78 -1.38 0.87
C THR A 365 -16.67 -0.30 1.95
N PRO A 366 -17.35 -0.40 3.12
CA PRO A 366 -17.19 0.59 4.18
C PRO A 366 -15.73 0.70 4.68
N TYR A 367 -14.99 -0.40 4.73
CA TYR A 367 -13.57 -0.40 5.12
C TYR A 367 -12.71 0.36 4.10
N VAL A 368 -12.94 0.16 2.80
CA VAL A 368 -12.22 0.86 1.74
C VAL A 368 -12.60 2.35 1.71
N GLU A 369 -13.90 2.68 1.76
CA GLU A 369 -14.39 4.07 1.76
C GLU A 369 -14.00 4.83 3.05
N GLY A 370 -13.90 4.13 4.19
CA GLY A 370 -13.39 4.68 5.44
C GLY A 370 -11.96 5.21 5.35
N SER A 371 -11.20 4.80 4.35
CA SER A 371 -9.89 5.37 4.04
C SER A 371 -9.94 6.70 3.28
N LEU A 372 -11.14 7.29 3.10
CA LEU A 372 -11.36 8.62 2.50
C LEU A 372 -10.83 8.77 1.06
N GLY A 373 -10.80 7.66 0.31
CA GLY A 373 -10.27 7.60 -1.06
C GLY A 373 -8.78 7.27 -1.16
N ARG A 374 -8.08 7.13 -0.03
CA ARG A 374 -6.67 6.69 -0.01
C ARG A 374 -6.47 5.37 -0.73
N TRP A 375 -7.42 4.44 -0.62
CA TRP A 375 -7.40 3.14 -1.26
C TRP A 375 -8.55 2.99 -2.25
N TYR A 376 -8.28 2.44 -3.42
CA TYR A 376 -9.29 2.09 -4.41
C TYR A 376 -9.79 0.65 -4.17
N PRO A 377 -11.08 0.34 -4.43
CA PRO A 377 -11.65 -0.99 -4.20
C PRO A 377 -11.10 -2.03 -5.17
N VAL A 378 -11.21 -3.28 -4.76
CA VAL A 378 -10.88 -4.45 -5.59
C VAL A 378 -12.11 -5.08 -6.23
N THR A 379 -13.33 -4.64 -5.89
CA THR A 379 -14.60 -5.18 -6.40
C THR A 379 -15.23 -4.23 -7.43
N LYS A 380 -15.90 -4.82 -8.42
CA LYS A 380 -16.57 -4.08 -9.50
C LYS A 380 -17.64 -3.12 -8.99
N ALA A 381 -18.49 -3.60 -8.07
CA ALA A 381 -19.59 -2.80 -7.55
C ALA A 381 -19.08 -1.59 -6.75
N ALA A 382 -18.10 -1.77 -5.88
CA ALA A 382 -17.52 -0.67 -5.11
C ALA A 382 -16.80 0.36 -5.99
N ALA A 383 -16.18 -0.07 -7.10
CA ALA A 383 -15.47 0.81 -8.02
C ALA A 383 -16.40 1.80 -8.75
N GLU A 384 -17.68 1.43 -8.96
CA GLU A 384 -18.65 2.26 -9.66
C GLU A 384 -19.48 3.16 -8.74
N ARG A 385 -19.24 3.15 -7.43
CA ARG A 385 -20.01 3.95 -6.49
C ARG A 385 -19.78 5.46 -6.70
N PRO A 386 -20.80 6.31 -6.48
CA PRO A 386 -20.67 7.77 -6.59
C PRO A 386 -19.58 8.38 -5.71
N PHE A 387 -19.18 7.68 -4.65
CA PHE A 387 -18.06 8.04 -3.77
C PHE A 387 -16.79 8.43 -4.56
N TRP A 388 -16.46 7.71 -5.64
CA TRP A 388 -15.25 7.93 -6.44
C TRP A 388 -15.31 9.14 -7.37
N LYS A 389 -16.48 9.74 -7.54
CA LYS A 389 -16.72 10.91 -8.40
C LYS A 389 -17.14 12.15 -7.60
N ALA A 390 -17.06 12.09 -6.27
CA ALA A 390 -17.60 13.13 -5.40
C ALA A 390 -16.74 14.41 -5.32
N ASP A 391 -15.45 14.32 -5.64
CA ASP A 391 -14.51 15.45 -5.65
C ASP A 391 -13.36 15.21 -6.63
N ARG A 392 -12.52 16.25 -6.82
CA ARG A 392 -11.38 16.21 -7.76
C ARG A 392 -10.34 15.14 -7.42
N HIS A 393 -10.11 14.87 -6.14
CA HIS A 393 -9.07 13.94 -5.68
C HIS A 393 -9.47 12.49 -5.96
N ARG A 394 -10.68 12.09 -5.54
CA ARG A 394 -11.22 10.76 -5.79
C ARG A 394 -11.49 10.51 -7.28
N THR A 395 -11.93 11.55 -8.01
CA THR A 395 -12.08 11.48 -9.46
C THR A 395 -10.76 11.23 -10.18
N ALA A 396 -9.65 11.82 -9.71
CA ALA A 396 -8.33 11.56 -10.27
C ALA A 396 -7.92 10.08 -10.10
N VAL A 397 -8.16 9.49 -8.92
CA VAL A 397 -7.95 8.06 -8.65
C VAL A 397 -8.81 7.20 -9.58
N TYR A 398 -10.13 7.48 -9.63
CA TYR A 398 -11.07 6.77 -10.49
C TYR A 398 -10.60 6.74 -11.95
N ASN A 399 -10.23 7.89 -12.49
CA ASN A 399 -9.80 8.02 -13.89
C ASN A 399 -8.52 7.21 -14.17
N GLN A 400 -7.57 7.13 -13.24
CA GLN A 400 -6.36 6.32 -13.42
C GLN A 400 -6.69 4.83 -13.52
N PHE A 401 -7.54 4.31 -12.64
CA PHE A 401 -7.94 2.90 -12.69
C PHE A 401 -8.77 2.58 -13.93
N HIS A 402 -9.63 3.49 -14.39
CA HIS A 402 -10.43 3.32 -15.60
C HIS A 402 -9.63 3.45 -16.89
N ALA A 403 -8.50 4.15 -16.88
CA ALA A 403 -7.56 4.16 -18.00
C ALA A 403 -6.81 2.84 -18.19
N GLY A 404 -6.93 1.94 -17.23
CA GLY A 404 -6.26 0.64 -17.21
C GLY A 404 -4.96 0.66 -16.41
N THR A 405 -4.67 -0.47 -15.77
CA THR A 405 -3.49 -0.64 -14.94
C THR A 405 -2.73 -1.92 -15.31
N VAL A 406 -1.46 -1.97 -14.92
CA VAL A 406 -0.59 -3.16 -15.06
C VAL A 406 -0.18 -3.67 -13.69
N THR A 407 0.25 -4.92 -13.61
CA THR A 407 0.71 -5.56 -12.37
C THR A 407 2.20 -5.33 -12.14
N PHE A 408 2.65 -5.58 -10.91
CA PHE A 408 4.07 -5.53 -10.53
C PHE A 408 4.79 -6.85 -10.84
N GLU A 409 6.12 -6.80 -10.94
CA GLU A 409 6.99 -7.94 -11.22
C GLU A 409 6.84 -9.08 -10.20
N PHE A 410 6.61 -8.77 -8.93
CA PHE A 410 6.45 -9.76 -7.86
C PHE A 410 5.22 -10.67 -8.05
N THR A 411 4.25 -10.26 -8.88
CA THR A 411 3.11 -11.12 -9.25
C THR A 411 3.50 -12.23 -10.23
N LYS A 412 4.58 -12.03 -11.01
CA LYS A 412 5.11 -12.97 -11.99
C LYS A 412 6.30 -13.75 -11.44
N ASN A 413 7.17 -13.10 -10.68
CA ASN A 413 8.34 -13.70 -10.06
C ASN A 413 8.41 -13.30 -8.58
N TYR A 414 8.06 -14.22 -7.67
CA TYR A 414 8.00 -13.98 -6.24
C TYR A 414 9.31 -13.47 -5.64
N LYS A 415 10.46 -13.74 -6.27
CA LYS A 415 11.78 -13.30 -5.80
C LYS A 415 11.90 -11.77 -5.81
N PHE A 416 11.06 -11.07 -6.59
CA PHE A 416 10.96 -9.62 -6.51
C PHE A 416 10.42 -9.12 -5.16
N THR A 417 9.74 -9.95 -4.36
CA THR A 417 9.43 -9.56 -2.97
C THR A 417 10.70 -9.38 -2.14
N ILE A 418 11.74 -10.17 -2.41
CA ILE A 418 13.05 -10.04 -1.73
C ILE A 418 13.78 -8.80 -2.24
N VAL A 419 13.81 -8.60 -3.58
CA VAL A 419 14.40 -7.41 -4.22
C VAL A 419 13.77 -6.12 -3.65
N ASN A 420 12.45 -6.10 -3.50
CA ASN A 420 11.70 -4.95 -3.00
C ASN A 420 11.91 -4.74 -1.49
N ASN A 421 11.97 -5.83 -0.71
CA ASN A 421 12.24 -5.73 0.72
C ASN A 421 13.65 -5.18 1.00
N GLU A 422 14.63 -5.48 0.14
CA GLU A 422 15.95 -4.88 0.19
C GLU A 422 15.99 -3.43 -0.30
N ASN A 423 14.95 -2.97 -0.98
CA ASN A 423 14.83 -1.68 -1.64
C ASN A 423 16.09 -1.31 -2.46
N VAL A 424 16.45 -2.20 -3.39
CA VAL A 424 17.64 -2.02 -4.25
C VAL A 424 17.60 -0.72 -5.05
N TRP A 425 16.40 -0.21 -5.30
CA TRP A 425 16.11 1.03 -6.01
C TRP A 425 16.62 2.26 -5.25
N ALA A 426 16.20 2.41 -3.99
CA ALA A 426 16.65 3.50 -3.13
C ALA A 426 18.13 3.38 -2.78
N LYS A 427 18.66 2.15 -2.66
CA LYS A 427 20.12 1.94 -2.51
C LYS A 427 20.90 2.51 -3.69
N ALA A 428 20.46 2.24 -4.93
CA ALA A 428 21.07 2.81 -6.13
C ALA A 428 20.98 4.34 -6.17
N MET A 429 19.81 4.92 -5.80
CA MET A 429 19.67 6.38 -5.67
C MET A 429 20.72 6.96 -4.69
N ASN A 430 20.86 6.36 -3.50
CA ASN A 430 21.81 6.81 -2.48
C ASN A 430 23.26 6.71 -2.96
N ARG A 431 23.62 5.68 -3.71
CA ARG A 431 24.94 5.58 -4.38
C ARG A 431 25.22 6.80 -5.26
N ILE A 432 24.20 7.25 -6.02
CA ILE A 432 24.33 8.41 -6.92
C ILE A 432 24.39 9.72 -6.14
N VAL A 433 23.38 9.96 -5.27
CA VAL A 433 23.18 11.29 -4.69
C VAL A 433 24.10 11.57 -3.49
N ASN A 434 24.43 10.57 -2.68
CA ASN A 434 25.29 10.70 -1.51
C ASN A 434 26.75 10.37 -1.82
N GLU A 435 27.00 9.26 -2.52
CA GLU A 435 28.35 8.76 -2.77
C GLU A 435 28.94 9.22 -4.12
N LYS A 436 28.13 9.93 -4.94
CA LYS A 436 28.54 10.49 -6.25
C LYS A 436 29.01 9.42 -7.25
N VAL A 437 28.50 8.21 -7.13
CA VAL A 437 28.76 7.14 -8.10
C VAL A 437 28.08 7.48 -9.43
N PRO A 438 28.72 7.29 -10.59
CA PRO A 438 28.06 7.45 -11.88
C PRO A 438 26.83 6.58 -12.02
N THR A 439 25.77 7.11 -12.65
CA THR A 439 24.45 6.44 -12.70
C THR A 439 24.52 5.06 -13.36
N ASP A 440 25.27 4.93 -14.44
CA ASP A 440 25.46 3.66 -15.15
C ASP A 440 26.07 2.59 -14.24
N LYS A 441 27.07 2.96 -13.44
CA LYS A 441 27.71 2.07 -12.46
C LYS A 441 26.75 1.69 -11.33
N ALA A 442 25.98 2.65 -10.78
CA ALA A 442 24.99 2.35 -9.73
C ALA A 442 23.88 1.43 -10.26
N VAL A 443 23.47 1.60 -11.53
CA VAL A 443 22.50 0.72 -12.19
C VAL A 443 23.10 -0.67 -12.44
N ASP A 444 24.38 -0.79 -12.81
CA ASP A 444 25.06 -2.08 -12.94
C ASP A 444 25.09 -2.85 -11.61
N GLU A 445 25.43 -2.17 -10.51
CA GLU A 445 25.41 -2.75 -9.16
C GLU A 445 23.99 -3.22 -8.78
N MET A 446 22.97 -2.42 -9.09
CA MET A 446 21.56 -2.75 -8.88
C MET A 446 21.12 -3.98 -9.71
N ILE A 447 21.46 -4.02 -11.00
CA ILE A 447 21.16 -5.17 -11.89
C ILE A 447 21.87 -6.43 -11.38
N ALA A 448 23.13 -6.33 -10.98
CA ALA A 448 23.86 -7.46 -10.42
C ALA A 448 23.16 -8.02 -9.17
N ARG A 449 22.66 -7.14 -8.30
CA ARG A 449 21.89 -7.58 -7.12
C ARG A 449 20.56 -8.23 -7.49
N ILE A 450 19.82 -7.66 -8.43
CA ILE A 450 18.56 -8.25 -8.94
C ILE A 450 18.83 -9.67 -9.51
N LYS A 451 19.89 -9.83 -10.28
CA LYS A 451 20.29 -11.14 -10.84
C LYS A 451 20.65 -12.14 -9.75
N ALA A 452 21.40 -11.72 -8.73
CA ALA A 452 21.76 -12.60 -7.64
C ALA A 452 20.58 -13.09 -6.80
N VAL A 453 19.49 -12.30 -6.73
CA VAL A 453 18.28 -12.65 -5.98
C VAL A 453 17.27 -13.38 -6.86
N ALA A 454 16.98 -12.84 -8.04
CA ALA A 454 15.85 -13.23 -8.87
C ALA A 454 16.21 -14.05 -10.11
N GLY A 455 17.49 -14.21 -10.37
CA GLY A 455 18.02 -15.07 -11.44
C GLY A 455 17.94 -16.58 -11.15
#